data_022aed03491965c9b6c01301d7801f37
#
_entry.id   022aed03491965c9b6c01301d7801f37
#
_cell.length_a   1.000
_cell.length_b   1.000
_cell.length_c   1.000
_cell.angle_alpha   90.00
_cell.angle_beta   90.00
_cell.angle_gamma   90.00
#
_symmetry.space_group_name_H-M   'P 1'
#
loop_
_entity.id
_entity.type
_entity.pdbx_description
1 polymer ?
#
loop_
_entity_poly.entity_id
_entity_poly.type
_entity_poly.pdbx_seq_one_letter_code
_entity_poly.pdbx_strand_id
1 'polypeptide(L)'
;VIVRRDSKVYEGPAVNINYLSGSGSRVETMSLSRRAVKEGQRALIVDDFMRAGGTARGMVDMMREFSVTVVGVCVLISTKEPVKKRLDGVKSLLVIDDTDESAGSANIHPANWLIQAAGKA
;
A
#
# COMPACT_ATOMS: atom_id res chain seq x y z
N VAL A 1 -7.78 -7.60 -9.29
CA VAL A 1 -6.55 -8.42 -9.18
C VAL A 1 -6.06 -8.36 -7.74
N ILE A 2 -5.67 -9.47 -7.20
CA ILE A 2 -5.21 -9.58 -5.81
C ILE A 2 -3.73 -9.98 -5.80
N VAL A 3 -2.89 -9.13 -5.19
CA VAL A 3 -1.52 -9.46 -4.85
C VAL A 3 -1.51 -10.26 -3.54
N ARG A 4 -0.81 -11.35 -3.49
CA ARG A 4 -0.77 -12.21 -2.30
C ARG A 4 0.59 -12.17 -1.63
N ARG A 5 0.56 -12.21 -0.32
CA ARG A 5 1.73 -12.55 0.49
C ARG A 5 1.84 -14.07 0.46
N ASP A 6 2.99 -14.58 0.13
CA ASP A 6 3.29 -16.00 0.00
C ASP A 6 2.86 -16.66 -1.34
N SER A 7 3.81 -17.34 -1.94
CA SER A 7 3.73 -17.85 -3.32
C SER A 7 3.06 -19.21 -3.49
N LYS A 8 2.59 -19.85 -2.43
CA LYS A 8 2.16 -21.26 -2.45
C LYS A 8 0.83 -21.56 -3.16
N VAL A 9 0.16 -20.56 -3.73
CA VAL A 9 -1.24 -20.71 -4.17
C VAL A 9 -1.47 -20.43 -5.66
N TYR A 10 -0.45 -20.10 -6.44
CA TYR A 10 -0.62 -19.86 -7.87
C TYR A 10 -0.31 -21.11 -8.68
N GLU A 11 -1.30 -21.60 -9.42
CA GLU A 11 -1.07 -22.52 -10.52
C GLU A 11 -0.52 -21.72 -11.71
N GLY A 12 0.73 -21.96 -12.05
CA GLY A 12 1.40 -21.33 -13.18
C GLY A 12 2.46 -20.29 -12.79
N PRO A 13 3.09 -19.64 -13.78
CA PRO A 13 4.19 -18.72 -13.55
C PRO A 13 3.73 -17.46 -12.80
N ALA A 14 4.46 -17.14 -11.73
CA ALA A 14 4.25 -15.94 -10.92
C ALA A 14 5.52 -15.09 -10.89
N VAL A 15 5.35 -13.78 -10.69
CA VAL A 15 6.44 -12.87 -10.35
C VAL A 15 6.44 -12.68 -8.85
N ASN A 16 7.61 -12.81 -8.25
CA ASN A 16 7.83 -12.62 -6.82
C ASN A 16 8.71 -11.38 -6.61
N ILE A 17 8.33 -10.56 -5.64
CA ILE A 17 9.12 -9.41 -5.21
C ILE A 17 9.33 -9.47 -3.71
N ASN A 18 10.55 -9.23 -3.28
CA ASN A 18 10.89 -9.03 -1.88
C ASN A 18 10.66 -7.56 -1.51
N TYR A 19 10.07 -7.33 -0.35
CA TYR A 19 9.80 -5.98 0.16
C TYR A 19 10.03 -5.92 1.68
N LEU A 20 10.22 -4.72 2.19
CA LEU A 20 10.36 -4.49 3.63
C LEU A 20 8.98 -4.21 4.24
N SER A 21 8.52 -5.12 5.08
CA SER A 21 7.24 -4.96 5.80
C SER A 21 7.40 -4.19 7.11
N GLY A 22 6.31 -3.62 7.60
CA GLY A 22 6.21 -2.94 8.87
C GLY A 22 7.18 -1.77 9.01
N SER A 23 7.95 -1.74 10.08
CA SER A 23 8.96 -0.72 10.37
C SER A 23 10.28 -0.90 9.60
N GLY A 24 10.34 -1.86 8.68
CA GLY A 24 11.52 -2.12 7.85
C GLY A 24 12.50 -3.13 8.42
N SER A 25 12.10 -3.85 9.45
CA SER A 25 12.92 -4.88 10.09
C SER A 25 12.76 -6.28 9.48
N ARG A 26 11.79 -6.46 8.58
CA ARG A 26 11.41 -7.77 8.06
C ARG A 26 11.30 -7.76 6.55
N VAL A 27 11.97 -8.71 5.89
CA VAL A 27 11.83 -8.94 4.45
C VAL A 27 10.73 -9.98 4.24
N GLU A 28 9.73 -9.61 3.46
CA GLU A 28 8.63 -10.49 3.05
C GLU A 28 8.60 -10.59 1.53
N THR A 29 7.89 -11.59 1.01
CA THR A 29 7.70 -11.79 -0.42
C THR A 29 6.25 -11.63 -0.79
N MET A 30 5.97 -10.89 -1.85
CA MET A 30 4.65 -10.85 -2.47
C MET A 30 4.71 -11.46 -3.87
N SER A 31 3.60 -12.03 -4.30
CA SER A 31 3.48 -12.74 -5.57
C SER A 31 2.27 -12.29 -6.35
N LEU A 32 2.43 -12.24 -7.67
CA LEU A 32 1.34 -11.99 -8.61
C LEU A 32 1.50 -12.92 -9.82
N SER A 33 0.38 -13.54 -10.23
CA SER A 33 0.36 -14.34 -11.46
C SER A 33 0.71 -13.49 -12.68
N ARG A 34 1.56 -14.03 -13.57
CA ARG A 34 1.90 -13.35 -14.84
C ARG A 34 0.68 -13.10 -15.74
N ARG A 35 -0.41 -13.81 -15.50
CA ARG A 35 -1.67 -13.65 -16.26
C ARG A 35 -2.59 -12.59 -15.67
N ALA A 36 -2.28 -12.08 -14.48
CA ALA A 36 -3.16 -11.16 -13.76
C ALA A 36 -3.21 -9.76 -14.38
N VAL A 37 -2.10 -9.31 -14.94
CA VAL A 37 -1.95 -7.98 -15.56
C VAL A 37 -1.19 -8.10 -16.87
N LYS A 38 -1.42 -7.12 -17.75
CA LYS A 38 -0.77 -7.04 -19.07
C LYS A 38 0.08 -5.79 -19.16
N GLU A 39 1.20 -5.89 -19.89
CA GLU A 39 2.05 -4.75 -20.25
C GLU A 39 1.21 -3.61 -20.83
N GLY A 40 1.54 -2.39 -20.43
CA GLY A 40 0.87 -1.18 -20.91
C GLY A 40 -0.45 -0.84 -20.21
N GLN A 41 -0.96 -1.71 -19.33
CA GLN A 41 -2.13 -1.38 -18.51
C GLN A 41 -1.82 -0.29 -17.49
N ARG A 42 -2.88 0.35 -17.01
CA ARG A 42 -2.86 1.31 -15.89
C ARG A 42 -3.48 0.65 -14.67
N ALA A 43 -2.86 0.82 -13.51
CA ALA A 43 -3.30 0.22 -12.27
C ALA A 43 -3.47 1.26 -11.15
N LEU A 44 -4.55 1.14 -10.40
CA LEU A 44 -4.71 1.77 -9.10
C LEU A 44 -4.42 0.72 -8.03
N ILE A 45 -3.50 1.03 -7.13
CA ILE A 45 -3.18 0.18 -5.99
C ILE A 45 -4.07 0.57 -4.81
N VAL A 46 -4.72 -0.41 -4.21
CA VAL A 46 -5.60 -0.22 -3.05
C VAL A 46 -5.19 -1.20 -1.96
N ASP A 47 -5.01 -0.69 -0.76
CA ASP A 47 -4.72 -1.49 0.43
C ASP A 47 -5.53 -0.99 1.62
N ASP A 48 -5.60 -1.77 2.68
CA ASP A 48 -6.36 -1.43 3.89
C ASP A 48 -5.58 -0.51 4.84
N PHE A 49 -4.31 -0.77 5.05
CA PHE A 49 -3.52 -0.09 6.06
C PHE A 49 -2.09 0.21 5.58
N MET A 50 -1.58 1.38 5.94
CA MET A 50 -0.19 1.77 5.66
C MET A 50 0.45 2.41 6.89
N ARG A 51 1.61 1.89 7.28
CA ARG A 51 2.46 2.51 8.31
C ARG A 51 3.65 3.22 7.68
N ALA A 52 4.69 2.49 7.33
CA ALA A 52 5.90 3.04 6.69
C ALA A 52 5.83 3.04 5.16
N GLY A 53 4.92 2.27 4.56
CA GLY A 53 4.72 2.21 3.12
C GLY A 53 5.57 1.16 2.40
N GLY A 54 6.19 0.23 3.11
CA GLY A 54 7.01 -0.83 2.50
C GLY A 54 6.21 -1.75 1.59
N THR A 55 5.03 -2.19 2.02
CA THR A 55 4.12 -3.03 1.23
C THR A 55 3.65 -2.30 -0.03
N ALA A 56 3.21 -1.05 0.11
CA ALA A 56 2.78 -0.24 -1.02
C ALA A 56 3.93 0.00 -2.02
N ARG A 57 5.12 0.25 -1.54
CA ARG A 57 6.32 0.37 -2.38
C ARG A 57 6.60 -0.92 -3.13
N GLY A 58 6.51 -2.07 -2.46
CA GLY A 58 6.67 -3.38 -3.09
C GLY A 58 5.66 -3.61 -4.21
N MET A 59 4.40 -3.21 -4.02
CA MET A 59 3.37 -3.31 -5.07
C MET A 59 3.67 -2.41 -6.27
N VAL A 60 4.17 -1.20 -6.04
CA VAL A 60 4.61 -0.31 -7.14
C VAL A 60 5.77 -0.92 -7.91
N ASP A 61 6.75 -1.47 -7.23
CA ASP A 61 7.91 -2.12 -7.85
C ASP A 61 7.47 -3.36 -8.65
N MET A 62 6.51 -4.13 -8.14
CA MET A 62 5.91 -5.25 -8.84
C MET A 62 5.24 -4.82 -10.14
N MET A 63 4.48 -3.72 -10.13
CA MET A 63 3.85 -3.21 -11.35
C MET A 63 4.89 -2.79 -12.40
N ARG A 64 6.03 -2.26 -11.99
CA ARG A 64 7.15 -1.98 -12.90
C ARG A 64 7.69 -3.23 -13.58
N GLU A 65 7.81 -4.33 -12.86
CA GLU A 65 8.25 -5.62 -13.43
C GLU A 65 7.28 -6.12 -14.52
N PHE A 66 6.01 -5.78 -14.43
CA PHE A 66 4.99 -6.08 -15.45
C PHE A 66 4.86 -5.02 -16.53
N SER A 67 5.64 -3.95 -16.48
CA SER A 67 5.48 -2.77 -17.35
C SER A 67 4.06 -2.19 -17.30
N VAL A 68 3.48 -2.15 -16.12
CA VAL A 68 2.18 -1.56 -15.81
C VAL A 68 2.39 -0.19 -15.17
N THR A 69 1.66 0.81 -15.63
CA THR A 69 1.72 2.17 -15.08
C THR A 69 0.83 2.29 -13.85
N VAL A 70 1.42 2.62 -12.71
CA VAL A 70 0.66 2.93 -11.49
C VAL A 70 0.14 4.36 -11.57
N VAL A 71 -1.18 4.53 -11.57
CA VAL A 71 -1.82 5.85 -11.65
C VAL A 71 -2.15 6.44 -10.28
N GLY A 72 -2.09 5.65 -9.24
CA GLY A 72 -2.31 6.10 -7.87
C GLY A 72 -2.19 4.96 -6.87
N VAL A 73 -2.04 5.34 -5.62
CA VAL A 73 -2.04 4.42 -4.48
C VAL A 73 -2.97 4.99 -3.42
N CYS A 74 -3.94 4.20 -3.00
CA CYS A 74 -4.92 4.56 -1.98
C CYS A 74 -4.94 3.51 -0.87
N VAL A 75 -5.07 3.96 0.37
CA VAL A 75 -5.25 3.09 1.53
C VAL A 75 -6.43 3.59 2.36
N LEU A 76 -7.08 2.69 3.10
CA LEU A 76 -8.14 3.10 4.00
C LEU A 76 -7.58 3.94 5.15
N ILE A 77 -6.56 3.43 5.81
CA ILE A 77 -5.99 4.04 7.01
C ILE A 77 -4.47 4.10 6.87
N SER A 78 -3.90 5.27 7.18
CA SER A 78 -2.45 5.42 7.36
C SER A 78 -2.13 5.93 8.75
N THR A 79 -0.95 5.63 9.26
CA THR A 79 -0.43 6.22 10.49
C THR A 79 0.31 7.52 10.17
N LYS A 80 0.24 8.48 11.10
CA LYS A 80 1.02 9.72 11.00
C LYS A 80 2.52 9.44 11.08
N GLU A 81 2.91 8.60 12.01
CA GLU A 81 4.30 8.16 12.16
C GLU A 81 4.55 6.80 11.46
N PRO A 82 5.70 6.61 10.85
CA PRO A 82 6.75 7.59 10.61
C PRO A 82 6.30 8.66 9.60
N VAL A 83 6.69 9.92 9.81
CA VAL A 83 6.34 11.03 8.91
C VAL A 83 6.90 10.79 7.50
N LYS A 84 8.15 10.35 7.42
CA LYS A 84 8.78 9.99 6.15
C LYS A 84 8.37 8.58 5.74
N LYS A 85 7.54 8.48 4.73
CA LYS A 85 7.10 7.21 4.16
C LYS A 85 8.07 6.72 3.08
N ARG A 86 8.03 5.43 2.80
CA ARG A 86 8.80 4.79 1.72
C ARG A 86 8.23 5.05 0.32
N LEU A 87 7.02 5.56 0.27
CA LEU A 87 6.32 5.90 -0.96
C LEU A 87 5.58 7.22 -0.75
N ASP A 88 5.79 8.16 -1.67
CA ASP A 88 5.14 9.46 -1.66
C ASP A 88 3.82 9.42 -2.46
N GLY A 89 2.94 10.40 -2.21
CA GLY A 89 1.73 10.59 -3.00
C GLY A 89 0.61 9.59 -2.70
N VAL A 90 0.71 8.81 -1.64
CA VAL A 90 -0.35 7.90 -1.22
C VAL A 90 -1.50 8.70 -0.60
N LYS A 91 -2.72 8.38 -1.02
CA LYS A 91 -3.94 8.94 -0.42
C LYS A 91 -4.54 7.94 0.56
N SER A 92 -4.74 8.37 1.80
CA SER A 92 -5.51 7.64 2.81
C SER A 92 -6.85 8.33 3.07
N LEU A 93 -7.85 7.57 3.47
CA LEU A 93 -9.14 8.15 3.89
C LEU A 93 -9.06 8.62 5.34
N LEU A 94 -8.46 7.82 6.20
CA LEU A 94 -8.30 8.09 7.63
C LEU A 94 -6.83 8.11 8.01
N VAL A 95 -6.51 8.87 9.04
CA VAL A 95 -5.16 8.96 9.62
C VAL A 95 -5.23 8.68 11.11
N ILE A 96 -4.32 7.84 11.61
CA ILE A 96 -4.09 7.62 13.03
C ILE A 96 -2.91 8.49 13.47
N ASP A 97 -3.16 9.46 14.37
CA ASP A 97 -2.13 10.39 14.85
C ASP A 97 -1.11 9.75 15.76
N ASP A 98 -1.58 9.02 16.77
CA ASP A 98 -0.75 8.31 17.74
C ASP A 98 -1.34 6.95 18.08
N THR A 99 -0.47 5.95 18.15
CA THR A 99 -0.76 4.69 18.82
C THR A 99 -0.11 4.74 20.21
N ASP A 100 -0.75 5.41 21.14
CA ASP A 100 -0.37 5.28 22.55
C ASP A 100 -0.92 3.95 23.08
N GLU A 101 -0.11 2.92 22.99
CA GLU A 101 -0.47 1.58 23.46
C GLU A 101 -0.78 1.58 24.98
N SER A 102 -0.24 2.56 25.72
CA SER A 102 -0.49 2.69 27.16
C SER A 102 -1.85 3.28 27.49
N ALA A 103 -2.43 4.09 26.61
CA ALA A 103 -3.74 4.71 26.81
C ALA A 103 -4.90 3.88 26.28
N GLY A 104 -4.64 2.83 25.48
CA GLY A 104 -5.66 1.98 24.88
C GLY A 104 -6.60 2.72 23.92
N SER A 105 -6.23 3.92 23.47
CA SER A 105 -7.00 4.73 22.54
C SER A 105 -6.15 5.20 21.36
N ALA A 106 -6.72 5.14 20.15
CA ALA A 106 -6.13 5.71 18.95
C ALA A 106 -6.94 6.93 18.52
N ASN A 107 -6.26 8.06 18.23
CA ASN A 107 -6.91 9.22 17.64
C ASN A 107 -6.96 9.06 16.11
N ILE A 108 -8.14 8.76 15.58
CA ILE A 108 -8.38 8.56 14.16
C ILE A 108 -9.21 9.73 13.63
N HIS A 109 -8.77 10.33 12.54
CA HIS A 109 -9.48 11.41 11.89
C HIS A 109 -9.44 11.30 10.36
N PRO A 110 -10.36 11.96 9.63
CA PRO A 110 -10.29 12.02 8.18
C PRO A 110 -9.00 12.68 7.69
N ALA A 111 -8.47 12.23 6.56
CA ALA A 111 -7.33 12.86 5.93
C ALA A 111 -7.69 14.27 5.43
N ASN A 112 -6.73 15.19 5.47
CA ASN A 112 -6.95 16.61 5.09
C ASN A 112 -7.48 16.77 3.66
N TRP A 113 -6.96 15.99 2.70
CA TRP A 113 -7.42 16.06 1.31
C TRP A 113 -8.91 15.71 1.18
N LEU A 114 -9.39 14.76 1.99
CA LEU A 114 -10.78 14.32 1.99
C LEU A 114 -11.70 15.40 2.55
N ILE A 115 -11.29 16.06 3.63
CA ILE A 115 -12.01 17.20 4.22
C ILE A 115 -12.11 18.34 3.19
N GLN A 116 -11.02 18.67 2.52
CA GLN A 116 -10.99 19.71 1.48
C GLN A 116 -11.88 19.35 0.28
N ALA A 117 -11.86 18.09 -0.15
CA ALA A 117 -12.71 17.63 -1.25
C ALA A 117 -14.20 17.69 -0.89
N ALA A 118 -14.59 17.31 0.34
CA ALA A 118 -15.96 17.40 0.83
C ALA A 118 -16.47 18.85 0.94
N GLY A 119 -15.59 19.79 1.32
CA GLY A 119 -15.92 21.23 1.40
C GLY A 119 -16.11 21.92 0.05
N LYS A 120 -15.74 21.26 -1.05
CA LYS A 120 -15.91 21.76 -2.43
C LYS A 120 -17.16 21.23 -3.14
N ALA A 121 -17.87 20.32 -2.50
CA ALA A 121 -19.07 19.70 -3.05
C ALA A 121 -20.30 20.67 -3.01
#